data_86b4a5042818f0e4ae613fb755f3b304
#
_entry.id   86b4a5042818f0e4ae613fb755f3b304
#
_cell.length_a   1.000
_cell.length_b   1.000
_cell.length_c   1.000
_cell.angle_alpha   90.00
_cell.angle_beta   90.00
_cell.angle_gamma   90.00
#
_symmetry.space_group_name_H-M   'P 1'
#
loop_
_entity.id
_entity.type
_entity.pdbx_description
1 polymer ?
#
loop_
_entity_poly.entity_id
_entity_poly.type
_entity_poly.pdbx_seq_one_letter_code
_entity_poly.pdbx_strand_id
1 'polypeptide(L)'
;IIHGLEYEKMRSQLAPYQERFSQVRIGAPLLEATKDYEEAAGLIIEDVRPGDGESLVLMGHGTEHHTNAAYPALDYTFWAKGYKNVIVGTVEGFPEMDEVLKKLKEQQTKRVLLMPFMVVAGDHARNDMAGEDEDSWKSILTARGYEVRPVIKGLGEIPGIRQMFVRHAREAKEGSGESVR
;
A
#
# COMPACT_ATOMS: atom_id res chain seq x y z
N ILE A 1 3.52 6.46 -2.37
CA ILE A 1 3.85 5.03 -2.33
C ILE A 1 4.35 4.55 -3.70
N ILE A 2 3.73 5.01 -4.78
CA ILE A 2 4.00 4.65 -6.18
C ILE A 2 4.28 5.90 -7.02
N HIS A 3 4.81 5.75 -8.23
CA HIS A 3 4.99 6.84 -9.24
C HIS A 3 3.66 7.27 -9.86
N GLY A 4 2.66 7.59 -9.04
CA GLY A 4 1.33 8.00 -9.49
C GLY A 4 1.18 9.50 -9.67
N LEU A 5 -0.07 9.93 -9.96
CA LEU A 5 -0.42 11.33 -10.21
C LEU A 5 0.07 12.29 -9.12
N GLU A 6 -0.02 11.90 -7.85
CA GLU A 6 0.42 12.75 -6.73
C GLU A 6 1.96 12.92 -6.69
N TYR A 7 2.72 11.90 -7.10
CA TYR A 7 4.17 12.00 -7.23
C TYR A 7 4.55 12.96 -8.38
N GLU A 8 3.89 12.85 -9.52
CA GLU A 8 4.11 13.74 -10.66
C GLU A 8 3.69 15.18 -10.35
N LYS A 9 2.58 15.37 -9.66
CA LYS A 9 2.12 16.67 -9.18
C LYS A 9 3.12 17.31 -8.24
N MET A 10 3.64 16.56 -7.27
CA MET A 10 4.71 17.03 -6.38
C MET A 10 5.94 17.47 -7.17
N ARG A 11 6.41 16.68 -8.14
CA ARG A 11 7.55 17.04 -9.01
C ARG A 11 7.29 18.34 -9.75
N SER A 12 6.13 18.47 -10.37
CA SER A 12 5.73 19.67 -11.11
C SER A 12 5.66 20.92 -10.22
N GLN A 13 5.19 20.77 -8.98
CA GLN A 13 5.13 21.87 -8.00
C GLN A 13 6.52 22.29 -7.51
N LEU A 14 7.48 21.37 -7.45
CA LEU A 14 8.86 21.67 -7.04
C LEU A 14 9.72 22.26 -8.18
N ALA A 15 9.40 21.96 -9.42
CA ALA A 15 10.17 22.40 -10.58
C ALA A 15 10.46 23.92 -10.63
N PRO A 16 9.48 24.83 -10.36
CA PRO A 16 9.74 26.29 -10.38
C PRO A 16 10.67 26.79 -9.29
N TYR A 17 10.95 26.00 -8.27
CA TYR A 17 11.78 26.39 -7.14
C TYR A 17 13.24 25.89 -7.27
N GLN A 18 13.55 25.08 -8.27
CA GLN A 18 14.90 24.47 -8.44
C GLN A 18 16.02 25.52 -8.49
N GLU A 19 15.80 26.63 -9.19
CA GLU A 19 16.79 27.70 -9.31
C GLU A 19 17.10 28.44 -8.00
N ARG A 20 16.24 28.24 -6.98
CA ARG A 20 16.41 28.84 -5.64
C ARG A 20 17.33 28.04 -4.73
N PHE A 21 17.72 26.84 -5.14
CA PHE A 21 18.54 25.91 -4.38
C PHE A 21 19.75 25.47 -5.19
N SER A 22 20.86 25.23 -4.53
CA SER A 22 22.04 24.66 -5.20
C SER A 22 21.78 23.27 -5.77
N GLN A 23 20.83 22.55 -5.18
CA GLN A 23 20.43 21.23 -5.62
C GLN A 23 19.04 20.87 -5.07
N VAL A 24 18.17 20.33 -5.92
CA VAL A 24 16.90 19.67 -5.55
C VAL A 24 16.93 18.25 -6.06
N ARG A 25 16.71 17.30 -5.17
CA ARG A 25 16.62 15.88 -5.52
C ARG A 25 15.39 15.28 -4.86
N ILE A 26 14.73 14.36 -5.57
CA ILE A 26 13.54 13.69 -5.11
C ILE A 26 13.86 12.19 -4.98
N GLY A 27 13.58 11.63 -3.81
CA GLY A 27 13.70 10.20 -3.58
C GLY A 27 12.63 9.42 -4.34
N ALA A 28 12.96 8.19 -4.71
CA ALA A 28 12.00 7.26 -5.27
C ALA A 28 10.81 7.01 -4.32
N PRO A 29 9.61 6.71 -4.82
CA PRO A 29 8.50 6.27 -3.99
C PRO A 29 8.81 4.93 -3.31
N LEU A 30 7.96 4.49 -2.39
CA LEU A 30 8.17 3.26 -1.61
C LEU A 30 8.36 2.03 -2.50
N LEU A 31 7.52 1.90 -3.53
CA LEU A 31 7.52 0.79 -4.47
C LEU A 31 8.09 1.25 -5.82
N GLU A 32 9.40 1.21 -5.95
CA GLU A 32 10.13 1.59 -7.17
C GLU A 32 10.63 0.36 -7.92
N ALA A 33 11.40 -0.47 -7.27
CA ALA A 33 12.01 -1.64 -7.85
C ALA A 33 11.45 -2.92 -7.23
N THR A 34 11.62 -4.07 -7.90
CA THR A 34 11.15 -5.38 -7.41
C THR A 34 11.58 -5.66 -5.99
N LYS A 35 12.82 -5.32 -5.64
CA LYS A 35 13.35 -5.47 -4.27
C LYS A 35 12.53 -4.74 -3.21
N ASP A 36 11.96 -3.58 -3.58
CA ASP A 36 11.17 -2.77 -2.64
C ASP A 36 9.80 -3.41 -2.35
N TYR A 37 9.20 -4.05 -3.36
CA TYR A 37 7.98 -4.84 -3.16
C TYR A 37 8.24 -6.03 -2.23
N GLU A 38 9.34 -6.75 -2.45
CA GLU A 38 9.72 -7.89 -1.61
C GLU A 38 10.03 -7.49 -0.17
N GLU A 39 10.77 -6.40 0.02
CA GLU A 39 11.11 -5.87 1.32
C GLU A 39 9.86 -5.37 2.05
N ALA A 40 9.02 -4.57 1.40
CA ALA A 40 7.78 -4.07 1.97
C ALA A 40 6.85 -5.22 2.38
N ALA A 41 6.70 -6.25 1.54
CA ALA A 41 5.89 -7.42 1.85
C ALA A 41 6.40 -8.14 3.11
N GLY A 42 7.71 -8.37 3.23
CA GLY A 42 8.32 -8.99 4.40
C GLY A 42 8.10 -8.18 5.68
N LEU A 43 8.34 -6.87 5.61
CA LEU A 43 8.18 -5.97 6.76
C LEU A 43 6.73 -5.87 7.26
N ILE A 44 5.75 -5.88 6.35
CA ILE A 44 4.33 -5.88 6.71
C ILE A 44 3.97 -7.18 7.43
N ILE A 45 4.38 -8.33 6.91
CA ILE A 45 4.10 -9.63 7.55
C ILE A 45 4.77 -9.75 8.92
N GLU A 46 6.01 -9.29 9.04
CA GLU A 46 6.73 -9.31 10.32
C GLU A 46 6.04 -8.45 11.38
N ASP A 47 5.46 -7.32 10.99
CA ASP A 47 4.78 -6.39 11.87
C ASP A 47 3.36 -6.85 12.24
N VAL A 48 2.57 -7.26 11.23
CA VAL A 48 1.13 -7.59 11.42
C VAL A 48 0.94 -8.99 11.99
N ARG A 49 1.75 -9.96 11.55
CA ARG A 49 1.71 -11.37 11.98
C ARG A 49 0.32 -11.97 11.94
N PRO A 50 -0.29 -12.14 10.74
CA PRO A 50 -1.57 -12.81 10.64
C PRO A 50 -1.50 -14.21 11.29
N GLY A 51 -2.50 -14.55 12.08
CA GLY A 51 -2.59 -15.84 12.75
C GLY A 51 -2.98 -16.97 11.79
N ASP A 52 -2.88 -18.20 12.27
CA ASP A 52 -3.31 -19.37 11.50
C ASP A 52 -4.81 -19.26 11.13
N GLY A 53 -5.10 -19.41 9.84
CA GLY A 53 -6.47 -19.30 9.31
C GLY A 53 -7.01 -17.86 9.25
N GLU A 54 -6.15 -16.84 9.42
CA GLU A 54 -6.48 -15.44 9.13
C GLU A 54 -5.95 -15.04 7.75
N SER A 55 -6.73 -14.28 7.00
CA SER A 55 -6.26 -13.59 5.81
C SER A 55 -6.01 -12.12 6.12
N LEU A 56 -4.91 -11.59 5.61
CA LEU A 56 -4.62 -10.16 5.64
C LEU A 56 -5.12 -9.51 4.36
N VAL A 57 -6.06 -8.60 4.47
CA VAL A 57 -6.52 -7.77 3.36
C VAL A 57 -5.90 -6.38 3.50
N LEU A 58 -5.12 -5.99 2.50
CA LEU A 58 -4.50 -4.68 2.41
C LEU A 58 -5.33 -3.80 1.48
N MET A 59 -5.85 -2.70 2.03
CA MET A 59 -6.63 -1.72 1.29
C MET A 59 -5.73 -0.57 0.82
N GLY A 60 -5.39 -0.55 -0.46
CA GLY A 60 -4.73 0.57 -1.12
C GLY A 60 -5.73 1.65 -1.54
N HIS A 61 -5.23 2.86 -1.81
CA HIS A 61 -6.08 3.93 -2.36
C HIS A 61 -6.54 3.55 -3.78
N GLY A 62 -5.61 3.09 -4.61
CA GLY A 62 -5.86 2.91 -6.04
C GLY A 62 -5.71 4.20 -6.83
N THR A 63 -5.83 4.09 -8.14
CA THR A 63 -5.80 5.23 -9.06
C THR A 63 -6.22 4.78 -10.46
N GLU A 64 -6.81 5.66 -11.26
CA GLU A 64 -7.04 5.43 -12.69
C GLU A 64 -5.74 5.51 -13.53
N HIS A 65 -4.66 5.99 -12.94
CA HIS A 65 -3.36 6.07 -13.63
C HIS A 65 -2.77 4.68 -13.87
N HIS A 66 -2.01 4.50 -14.96
CA HIS A 66 -1.41 3.21 -15.32
C HIS A 66 -0.52 2.60 -14.21
N THR A 67 0.03 3.42 -13.32
CA THR A 67 0.81 2.95 -12.16
C THR A 67 -0.01 2.20 -11.12
N ASN A 68 -1.33 2.15 -11.28
CA ASN A 68 -2.19 1.27 -10.49
C ASN A 68 -1.74 -0.20 -10.57
N ALA A 69 -1.04 -0.59 -11.65
CA ALA A 69 -0.42 -1.91 -11.79
C ALA A 69 0.50 -2.31 -10.63
N ALA A 70 0.97 -1.35 -9.82
CA ALA A 70 1.74 -1.60 -8.61
C ALA A 70 0.97 -2.44 -7.56
N TYR A 71 -0.36 -2.30 -7.46
CA TYR A 71 -1.16 -3.06 -6.51
C TYR A 71 -1.29 -4.54 -6.89
N PRO A 72 -1.65 -4.92 -8.12
CA PRO A 72 -1.57 -6.30 -8.56
C PRO A 72 -0.15 -6.90 -8.47
N ALA A 73 0.88 -6.10 -8.76
CA ALA A 73 2.27 -6.54 -8.62
C ALA A 73 2.65 -6.83 -7.17
N LEU A 74 2.18 -5.99 -6.23
CA LEU A 74 2.37 -6.22 -4.80
C LEU A 74 1.64 -7.48 -4.33
N ASP A 75 0.40 -7.66 -4.76
CA ASP A 75 -0.39 -8.86 -4.45
C ASP A 75 0.32 -10.14 -4.94
N TYR A 76 0.81 -10.12 -6.19
CA TYR A 76 1.60 -11.21 -6.73
C TYR A 76 2.90 -11.43 -5.94
N THR A 77 3.55 -10.36 -5.48
CA THR A 77 4.78 -10.45 -4.67
C THR A 77 4.53 -11.19 -3.36
N PHE A 78 3.44 -10.90 -2.65
CA PHE A 78 3.05 -11.65 -1.45
C PHE A 78 2.85 -13.13 -1.76
N TRP A 79 2.13 -13.43 -2.83
CA TRP A 79 1.91 -14.81 -3.26
C TRP A 79 3.23 -15.54 -3.60
N ALA A 80 4.12 -14.91 -4.36
CA ALA A 80 5.41 -15.46 -4.77
C ALA A 80 6.36 -15.70 -3.59
N LYS A 81 6.26 -14.87 -2.54
CA LYS A 81 7.01 -15.02 -1.28
C LYS A 81 6.40 -16.07 -0.34
N GLY A 82 5.30 -16.72 -0.73
CA GLY A 82 4.64 -17.74 0.07
C GLY A 82 3.55 -17.23 1.02
N TYR A 83 3.30 -15.93 1.07
CA TYR A 83 2.24 -15.32 1.90
C TYR A 83 0.89 -15.37 1.19
N LYS A 84 0.42 -16.58 0.93
CA LYS A 84 -0.78 -16.84 0.11
C LYS A 84 -2.09 -16.35 0.74
N ASN A 85 -2.07 -16.07 2.04
CA ASN A 85 -3.19 -15.52 2.79
C ASN A 85 -3.22 -13.98 2.82
N VAL A 86 -2.40 -13.32 2.03
CA VAL A 86 -2.43 -11.86 1.84
C VAL A 86 -3.14 -11.53 0.54
N ILE A 87 -4.00 -10.53 0.58
CA ILE A 87 -4.76 -10.03 -0.56
C ILE A 87 -4.63 -8.52 -0.60
N VAL A 88 -4.31 -7.97 -1.76
CA VAL A 88 -4.28 -6.53 -1.98
C VAL A 88 -5.48 -6.13 -2.82
N GLY A 89 -6.21 -5.13 -2.35
CA GLY A 89 -7.29 -4.48 -3.10
C GLY A 89 -7.19 -2.96 -3.01
N THR A 90 -8.01 -2.25 -3.76
CA THR A 90 -7.98 -0.78 -3.84
C THR A 90 -9.38 -0.19 -3.75
N VAL A 91 -9.49 1.05 -3.27
CA VAL A 91 -10.76 1.80 -3.21
C VAL A 91 -11.12 2.35 -4.59
N GLU A 92 -10.14 2.95 -5.29
CA GLU A 92 -10.34 3.68 -6.54
C GLU A 92 -9.54 3.06 -7.70
N GLY A 93 -9.49 1.75 -7.83
CA GLY A 93 -8.72 1.13 -8.89
C GLY A 93 -8.88 -0.38 -8.91
N PHE A 94 -7.93 -1.08 -9.52
CA PHE A 94 -7.91 -2.53 -9.59
C PHE A 94 -6.73 -3.08 -8.77
N PRO A 95 -6.90 -4.19 -7.99
CA PRO A 95 -8.12 -4.99 -7.77
C PRO A 95 -9.16 -4.30 -6.90
N GLU A 96 -10.44 -4.46 -7.23
CA GLU A 96 -11.57 -3.94 -6.46
C GLU A 96 -12.03 -4.94 -5.36
N MET A 97 -13.08 -4.58 -4.63
CA MET A 97 -13.65 -5.43 -3.58
C MET A 97 -14.11 -6.80 -4.10
N ASP A 98 -14.59 -6.89 -5.32
CA ASP A 98 -15.07 -8.16 -5.90
C ASP A 98 -13.91 -9.16 -6.09
N GLU A 99 -12.72 -8.71 -6.48
CA GLU A 99 -11.53 -9.55 -6.56
C GLU A 99 -11.06 -9.99 -5.17
N VAL A 100 -11.14 -9.10 -4.18
CA VAL A 100 -10.84 -9.43 -2.78
C VAL A 100 -11.77 -10.54 -2.28
N LEU A 101 -13.06 -10.38 -2.48
CA LEU A 101 -14.07 -11.37 -2.07
C LEU A 101 -13.87 -12.74 -2.75
N LYS A 102 -13.53 -12.73 -4.05
CA LYS A 102 -13.23 -13.96 -4.79
C LYS A 102 -12.04 -14.70 -4.18
N LYS A 103 -10.94 -13.99 -3.90
CA LYS A 103 -9.75 -14.59 -3.29
C LYS A 103 -10.02 -15.10 -1.87
N LEU A 104 -10.73 -14.34 -1.05
CA LEU A 104 -11.13 -14.79 0.30
C LEU A 104 -11.96 -16.09 0.26
N LYS A 105 -12.86 -16.21 -0.70
CA LYS A 105 -13.63 -17.44 -0.93
C LYS A 105 -12.74 -18.61 -1.34
N GLU A 106 -11.78 -18.39 -2.22
CA GLU A 106 -10.80 -19.41 -2.65
C GLU A 106 -9.92 -19.88 -1.49
N GLN A 107 -9.55 -18.98 -0.60
CA GLN A 107 -8.74 -19.27 0.61
C GLN A 107 -9.54 -19.97 1.71
N GLN A 108 -10.87 -20.01 1.61
CA GLN A 108 -11.77 -20.60 2.60
C GLN A 108 -11.59 -20.01 4.01
N THR A 109 -11.03 -18.82 4.13
CA THR A 109 -10.89 -18.12 5.42
C THR A 109 -12.23 -17.61 5.92
N LYS A 110 -12.34 -17.41 7.24
CA LYS A 110 -13.47 -16.74 7.88
C LYS A 110 -13.03 -15.52 8.67
N ARG A 111 -11.75 -15.41 8.98
CA ARG A 111 -11.17 -14.31 9.75
C ARG A 111 -10.29 -13.43 8.86
N VAL A 112 -10.55 -12.15 8.88
CA VAL A 112 -9.90 -11.15 8.05
C VAL A 112 -9.28 -10.07 8.93
N LEU A 113 -7.97 -9.89 8.81
CA LEU A 113 -7.30 -8.67 9.22
C LEU A 113 -7.41 -7.67 8.08
N LEU A 114 -7.95 -6.51 8.35
CA LEU A 114 -8.14 -5.46 7.35
C LEU A 114 -7.25 -4.26 7.69
N MET A 115 -6.26 -3.96 6.86
CA MET A 115 -5.26 -2.92 7.12
C MET A 115 -5.12 -1.98 5.91
N PRO A 116 -4.93 -0.65 6.11
CA PRO A 116 -4.68 0.25 5.01
C PRO A 116 -3.25 0.08 4.48
N PHE A 117 -3.11 -0.07 3.17
CA PHE A 117 -1.83 0.06 2.47
C PHE A 117 -1.59 1.52 2.08
N MET A 118 -1.47 2.36 3.10
CA MET A 118 -1.28 3.81 3.00
C MET A 118 -0.23 4.25 4.02
N VAL A 119 0.49 5.35 3.74
CA VAL A 119 1.53 5.86 4.65
C VAL A 119 0.94 6.24 6.00
N VAL A 120 -0.24 6.85 5.98
CA VAL A 120 -0.99 7.27 7.18
C VAL A 120 -2.36 6.60 7.17
N ALA A 121 -2.79 6.08 8.31
CA ALA A 121 -4.14 5.60 8.54
C ALA A 121 -5.08 6.80 8.81
N GLY A 122 -5.37 7.58 7.76
CA GLY A 122 -6.22 8.78 7.78
C GLY A 122 -7.70 8.47 7.58
N ASP A 123 -8.41 9.40 6.94
CA ASP A 123 -9.87 9.33 6.75
C ASP A 123 -10.31 8.10 5.97
N HIS A 124 -9.62 7.72 4.90
CA HIS A 124 -9.91 6.48 4.16
C HIS A 124 -9.82 5.23 5.03
N ALA A 125 -8.82 5.14 5.92
CA ALA A 125 -8.71 4.00 6.82
C ALA A 125 -9.79 3.97 7.91
N ARG A 126 -10.30 5.13 8.31
CA ARG A 126 -11.31 5.25 9.35
C ARG A 126 -12.73 5.13 8.83
N ASN A 127 -12.99 5.69 7.64
CA ASN A 127 -14.31 5.73 7.02
C ASN A 127 -14.48 4.60 6.01
N ASP A 128 -13.76 4.62 4.89
CA ASP A 128 -13.97 3.66 3.79
C ASP A 128 -13.55 2.24 4.15
N MET A 129 -12.53 2.08 5.03
CA MET A 129 -12.08 0.76 5.45
C MET A 129 -12.83 0.25 6.69
N ALA A 130 -12.85 1.01 7.77
CA ALA A 130 -13.28 0.55 9.10
C ALA A 130 -14.54 1.27 9.62
N GLY A 131 -15.17 2.12 8.82
CA GLY A 131 -16.40 2.81 9.16
C GLY A 131 -17.60 1.89 9.36
N GLU A 132 -18.68 2.49 9.86
CA GLU A 132 -19.94 1.76 10.09
C GLU A 132 -20.90 1.86 8.89
N ASP A 133 -20.57 2.66 7.87
CA ASP A 133 -21.38 2.83 6.67
C ASP A 133 -21.43 1.52 5.87
N GLU A 134 -22.55 1.26 5.20
CA GLU A 134 -22.79 -0.01 4.49
C GLU A 134 -21.77 -0.29 3.38
N ASP A 135 -21.17 0.75 2.81
CA ASP A 135 -20.17 0.70 1.75
C ASP A 135 -18.73 0.60 2.28
N SER A 136 -18.52 0.67 3.61
CA SER A 136 -17.19 0.42 4.17
C SER A 136 -16.75 -1.04 3.96
N TRP A 137 -15.46 -1.24 3.75
CA TRP A 137 -14.90 -2.58 3.54
C TRP A 137 -15.21 -3.54 4.71
N LYS A 138 -15.14 -3.04 5.95
CA LYS A 138 -15.54 -3.81 7.14
C LYS A 138 -16.98 -4.26 7.06
N SER A 139 -17.91 -3.36 6.74
CA SER A 139 -19.35 -3.66 6.65
C SER A 139 -19.66 -4.64 5.51
N ILE A 140 -19.07 -4.42 4.33
CA ILE A 140 -19.20 -5.33 3.18
C ILE A 140 -18.71 -6.74 3.51
N LEU A 141 -17.53 -6.88 4.11
CA LEU A 141 -16.97 -8.18 4.48
C LEU A 141 -17.79 -8.86 5.59
N THR A 142 -18.21 -8.09 6.60
CA THR A 142 -19.06 -8.60 7.71
C THR A 142 -20.40 -9.10 7.19
N ALA A 143 -21.05 -8.37 6.30
CA ALA A 143 -22.31 -8.78 5.65
C ALA A 143 -22.17 -10.09 4.83
N ARG A 144 -20.95 -10.40 4.37
CA ARG A 144 -20.62 -11.66 3.67
C ARG A 144 -20.21 -12.80 4.61
N GLY A 145 -20.30 -12.58 5.92
CA GLY A 145 -20.06 -13.59 6.95
C GLY A 145 -18.59 -13.77 7.35
N TYR A 146 -17.74 -12.78 7.08
CA TYR A 146 -16.38 -12.76 7.60
C TYR A 146 -16.33 -12.11 8.99
N GLU A 147 -15.48 -12.62 9.85
CA GLU A 147 -15.07 -11.97 11.09
C GLU A 147 -13.94 -10.98 10.78
N VAL A 148 -14.22 -9.69 10.85
CA VAL A 148 -13.30 -8.64 10.41
C VAL A 148 -12.68 -7.93 11.62
N ARG A 149 -11.36 -7.88 11.64
CA ARG A 149 -10.57 -7.12 12.63
C ARG A 149 -9.79 -6.01 11.92
N PRO A 150 -10.24 -4.76 11.99
CA PRO A 150 -9.49 -3.64 11.44
C PRO A 150 -8.19 -3.40 12.22
N VAL A 151 -7.10 -3.16 11.48
CA VAL A 151 -5.81 -2.74 11.98
C VAL A 151 -5.59 -1.30 11.51
N ILE A 152 -5.94 -0.33 12.36
CA ILE A 152 -5.80 1.10 12.04
C ILE A 152 -4.36 1.52 12.28
N LYS A 153 -3.50 1.16 11.31
CA LYS A 153 -2.07 1.43 11.35
C LYS A 153 -1.58 1.77 9.96
N GLY A 154 -0.95 2.93 9.81
CA GLY A 154 -0.34 3.32 8.54
C GLY A 154 1.04 2.67 8.34
N LEU A 155 1.46 2.51 7.10
CA LEU A 155 2.78 1.98 6.76
C LEU A 155 3.93 2.80 7.39
N GLY A 156 3.73 4.11 7.57
CA GLY A 156 4.69 4.99 8.24
C GLY A 156 4.92 4.68 9.71
N GLU A 157 4.08 3.86 10.34
CA GLU A 157 4.26 3.40 11.71
C GLU A 157 5.16 2.14 11.81
N ILE A 158 5.42 1.47 10.68
CA ILE A 158 6.32 0.31 10.60
C ILE A 158 7.77 0.80 10.48
N PRO A 159 8.65 0.52 11.45
CA PRO A 159 10.01 1.05 11.46
C PRO A 159 10.81 0.72 10.18
N GLY A 160 10.70 -0.50 9.66
CA GLY A 160 11.38 -0.93 8.44
C GLY A 160 10.91 -0.14 7.21
N ILE A 161 9.62 0.15 7.09
CA ILE A 161 9.07 0.97 6.00
C ILE A 161 9.61 2.41 6.06
N ARG A 162 9.72 3.00 7.25
CA ARG A 162 10.38 4.32 7.40
C ARG A 162 11.84 4.28 6.94
N GLN A 163 12.53 3.19 7.22
CA GLN A 163 13.92 2.99 6.78
C GLN A 163 14.04 2.91 5.25
N MET A 164 13.08 2.30 4.55
CA MET A 164 13.03 2.30 3.10
C MET A 164 12.94 3.73 2.54
N PHE A 165 12.04 4.57 3.07
CA PHE A 165 11.95 5.97 2.66
C PHE A 165 13.26 6.75 2.91
N VAL A 166 13.90 6.54 4.08
CA VAL A 166 15.19 7.17 4.39
C VAL A 166 16.28 6.70 3.44
N ARG A 167 16.29 5.42 3.07
CA ARG A 167 17.22 4.86 2.07
C ARG A 167 17.03 5.54 0.72
N HIS A 168 15.80 5.62 0.20
CA HIS A 168 15.51 6.26 -1.09
C HIS A 168 15.91 7.76 -1.09
N ALA A 169 15.72 8.45 0.03
CA ALA A 169 16.17 9.84 0.16
C ALA A 169 17.71 9.96 0.14
N ARG A 170 18.43 9.02 0.76
CA ARG A 170 19.91 8.98 0.73
C ARG A 170 20.43 8.65 -0.67
N GLU A 171 19.86 7.64 -1.31
CA GLU A 171 20.20 7.26 -2.69
C GLU A 171 20.00 8.43 -3.65
N ALA A 172 18.91 9.20 -3.51
CA ALA A 172 18.69 10.41 -4.28
C ALA A 172 19.78 11.46 -4.03
N LYS A 173 20.20 11.66 -2.77
CA LYS A 173 21.28 12.58 -2.41
C LYS A 173 22.62 12.19 -3.04
N GLU A 174 22.92 10.89 -3.10
CA GLU A 174 24.17 10.34 -3.62
C GLU A 174 24.22 10.27 -5.16
N GLY A 175 23.13 10.62 -5.85
CA GLY A 175 23.10 10.73 -7.31
C GLY A 175 22.45 9.55 -8.03
N SER A 176 21.97 8.55 -7.33
CA SER A 176 21.17 7.44 -7.89
C SER A 176 19.67 7.77 -8.02
N GLY A 177 19.23 8.95 -7.57
CA GLY A 177 17.87 9.46 -7.72
C GLY A 177 17.67 10.29 -8.98
N GLU A 178 16.43 10.44 -9.43
CA GLU A 178 16.09 11.32 -10.55
C GLU A 178 16.43 12.77 -10.22
N SER A 179 17.26 13.37 -11.08
CA SER A 179 17.39 14.84 -11.11
C SER A 179 16.11 15.39 -11.74
N VAL A 180 15.40 16.27 -11.05
CA VAL A 180 14.34 17.06 -11.69
C VAL A 180 15.04 18.00 -12.66
N ARG A 181 14.96 17.72 -13.95
CA ARG A 181 15.35 18.64 -15.02
C ARG A 181 14.12 19.28 -15.60
#